data_f157afd53aa9641b2a8c0c05ef658596
#
_entry.id   f157afd53aa9641b2a8c0c05ef658596
#
_cell.length_a   1.000
_cell.length_b   1.000
_cell.length_c   1.000
_cell.angle_alpha   90.00
_cell.angle_beta   90.00
_cell.angle_gamma   90.00
#
_symmetry.space_group_name_H-M   'P 1'
#
loop_
_entity.id
_entity.type
_entity.pdbx_description
1 polymer ?
#
loop_
_entity_poly.entity_id
_entity_poly.type
_entity_poly.pdbx_seq_one_letter_code
_entity_poly.pdbx_strand_id
1 'polypeptide(L)'
;AAALRNFWKELGVTQKDIAVPLATLYSHNIKVIDDDAPRISFIRDPVELTMVGFDQDGIKVPRHPNNQNLGVRKINLTSKTIYIERDDFEFSQLRLKEFGDFEINDNIATFVTKERTDKRRIVHWASKDSCSDAKLVAVSDGKLTSVEGKIEANDFTNGTPVQLERIGYGI
;
A
#
# COMPACT_ATOMS: atom_id res chain seq x y z
N ALA A 1 -7.89 -14.83 -16.77
CA ALA A 1 -7.68 -16.00 -17.64
C ALA A 1 -6.31 -16.66 -17.46
N ALA A 2 -5.17 -15.90 -17.49
CA ALA A 2 -3.82 -16.46 -17.38
C ALA A 2 -3.58 -17.19 -16.05
N ALA A 3 -3.90 -16.56 -14.93
CA ALA A 3 -3.76 -17.15 -13.60
C ALA A 3 -4.52 -18.47 -13.45
N LEU A 4 -5.77 -18.51 -13.93
CA LEU A 4 -6.59 -19.73 -13.88
C LEU A 4 -5.97 -20.85 -14.72
N ARG A 5 -5.43 -20.52 -15.90
CA ARG A 5 -4.72 -21.48 -16.75
C ARG A 5 -3.48 -22.03 -16.07
N ASN A 6 -2.68 -21.19 -15.41
CA ASN A 6 -1.50 -21.59 -14.68
C ASN A 6 -1.86 -22.48 -13.48
N PHE A 7 -2.90 -22.14 -12.76
CA PHE A 7 -3.46 -22.91 -11.67
C PHE A 7 -3.85 -24.32 -12.14
N TRP A 8 -4.61 -24.46 -13.24
CA TRP A 8 -4.99 -25.78 -13.77
C TRP A 8 -3.81 -26.59 -14.28
N LYS A 9 -2.81 -25.95 -14.87
CA LYS A 9 -1.58 -26.64 -15.31
C LYS A 9 -0.80 -27.22 -14.13
N GLU A 10 -0.73 -26.50 -13.01
CA GLU A 10 -0.01 -26.94 -11.81
C GLU A 10 -0.76 -28.05 -11.08
N LEU A 11 -2.09 -28.00 -11.04
CA LEU A 11 -2.90 -29.09 -10.49
C LEU A 11 -2.77 -30.40 -11.26
N GLY A 12 -2.54 -30.29 -12.56
CA GLY A 12 -2.49 -31.45 -13.45
C GLY A 12 -3.86 -32.12 -13.65
N VAL A 13 -3.84 -33.29 -14.30
CA VAL A 13 -5.03 -34.11 -14.49
C VAL A 13 -5.11 -35.13 -13.35
N THR A 14 -6.22 -35.14 -12.63
CA THR A 14 -6.49 -36.10 -11.55
C THR A 14 -7.84 -36.73 -11.76
N GLN A 15 -7.96 -38.01 -11.39
CA GLN A 15 -9.25 -38.77 -11.40
C GLN A 15 -9.98 -38.65 -10.06
N LYS A 16 -9.37 -37.96 -9.06
CA LYS A 16 -9.96 -37.79 -7.73
C LYS A 16 -10.47 -36.36 -7.58
N ASP A 17 -11.59 -36.23 -6.90
CA ASP A 17 -12.03 -34.91 -6.42
C ASP A 17 -11.02 -34.37 -5.42
N ILE A 18 -10.55 -33.14 -5.68
CA ILE A 18 -9.63 -32.44 -4.81
C ILE A 18 -10.24 -31.12 -4.37
N ALA A 19 -10.15 -30.82 -3.09
CA ALA A 19 -10.47 -29.50 -2.55
C ALA A 19 -9.19 -28.65 -2.50
N VAL A 20 -9.18 -27.54 -3.20
CA VAL A 20 -8.05 -26.61 -3.22
C VAL A 20 -8.46 -25.30 -2.58
N PRO A 21 -7.69 -24.78 -1.61
CA PRO A 21 -7.98 -23.48 -1.02
C PRO A 21 -8.00 -22.36 -2.08
N LEU A 22 -8.97 -21.47 -2.00
CA LEU A 22 -9.07 -20.33 -2.91
C LEU A 22 -7.81 -19.43 -2.89
N ALA A 23 -7.10 -19.39 -1.75
CA ALA A 23 -5.81 -18.73 -1.61
C ALA A 23 -4.75 -19.20 -2.64
N THR A 24 -4.80 -20.48 -3.05
CA THR A 24 -3.90 -21.01 -4.09
C THR A 24 -4.16 -20.34 -5.43
N LEU A 25 -5.43 -20.16 -5.82
CA LEU A 25 -5.79 -19.43 -7.03
C LEU A 25 -5.38 -17.95 -6.95
N TYR A 26 -5.55 -17.33 -5.79
CA TYR A 26 -5.11 -15.95 -5.57
C TYR A 26 -3.61 -15.80 -5.72
N SER A 27 -2.80 -16.77 -5.24
CA SER A 27 -1.35 -16.73 -5.41
C SER A 27 -0.92 -16.79 -6.89
N HIS A 28 -1.63 -17.56 -7.72
CA HIS A 28 -1.42 -17.57 -9.17
C HIS A 28 -1.81 -16.24 -9.83
N ASN A 29 -2.88 -15.60 -9.33
CA ASN A 29 -3.29 -14.31 -9.85
C ASN A 29 -2.26 -13.22 -9.52
N ILE A 30 -1.75 -13.22 -8.30
CA ILE A 30 -0.67 -12.31 -7.87
C ILE A 30 0.54 -12.43 -8.80
N LYS A 31 1.03 -13.63 -9.07
CA LYS A 31 2.16 -13.87 -9.98
C LYS A 31 1.95 -13.32 -11.40
N VAL A 32 0.71 -13.13 -11.82
CA VAL A 32 0.39 -12.60 -13.16
C VAL A 32 0.31 -11.07 -13.18
N ILE A 33 -0.12 -10.46 -12.08
CA ILE A 33 -0.42 -9.02 -12.04
C ILE A 33 0.62 -8.19 -11.28
N ASP A 34 1.41 -8.82 -10.41
CA ASP A 34 2.29 -8.11 -9.47
C ASP A 34 3.31 -7.22 -10.16
N ASP A 35 4.00 -7.75 -11.17
CA ASP A 35 5.10 -7.07 -11.85
C ASP A 35 4.67 -5.76 -12.54
N ASP A 36 3.40 -5.67 -12.96
CA ASP A 36 2.84 -4.52 -13.66
C ASP A 36 1.93 -3.65 -12.78
N ALA A 37 1.70 -4.04 -11.52
CA ALA A 37 0.83 -3.32 -10.60
C ALA A 37 1.60 -2.28 -9.79
N PRO A 38 1.45 -0.98 -10.07
CA PRO A 38 2.07 0.04 -9.24
C PRO A 38 1.53 0.01 -7.82
N ARG A 39 2.38 0.39 -6.87
CA ARG A 39 2.06 0.46 -5.43
C ARG A 39 1.49 1.82 -5.12
N ILE A 40 0.38 1.86 -4.39
CA ILE A 40 -0.19 3.09 -3.83
C ILE A 40 -0.63 2.84 -2.38
N SER A 41 -0.65 3.89 -1.58
CA SER A 41 -1.13 3.82 -0.21
C SER A 41 -2.63 4.08 -0.15
N PHE A 42 -3.34 3.25 0.62
CA PHE A 42 -4.70 3.51 1.08
C PHE A 42 -4.69 3.42 2.60
N ILE A 43 -5.09 4.50 3.26
CA ILE A 43 -5.04 4.63 4.72
C ILE A 43 -6.46 4.51 5.27
N ARG A 44 -6.74 3.41 5.97
CA ARG A 44 -8.01 3.16 6.67
C ARG A 44 -7.99 3.88 8.01
N ASP A 45 -9.16 4.36 8.45
CA ASP A 45 -9.30 5.07 9.72
C ASP A 45 -8.12 6.05 9.99
N PRO A 46 -7.97 7.08 9.12
CA PRO A 46 -6.77 7.90 9.07
C PRO A 46 -6.59 8.77 10.32
N VAL A 47 -5.38 8.77 10.87
CA VAL A 47 -4.93 9.72 11.89
C VAL A 47 -4.00 10.73 11.24
N GLU A 48 -4.26 12.00 11.47
CA GLU A 48 -3.44 13.10 10.94
C GLU A 48 -2.23 13.36 11.85
N LEU A 49 -1.04 13.45 11.23
CA LEU A 49 0.22 13.81 11.90
C LEU A 49 0.86 15.00 11.24
N THR A 50 1.40 15.91 12.05
CA THR A 50 2.27 17.00 11.58
C THR A 50 3.72 16.57 11.65
N MET A 51 4.43 16.65 10.53
CA MET A 51 5.84 16.27 10.45
C MET A 51 6.75 17.48 10.73
N VAL A 52 7.80 17.25 11.51
CA VAL A 52 8.83 18.24 11.84
C VAL A 52 10.24 17.66 11.70
N GLY A 53 11.25 18.52 11.65
CA GLY A 53 12.66 18.10 11.64
C GLY A 53 13.21 17.75 10.25
N PHE A 54 12.55 18.16 9.16
CA PHE A 54 13.08 18.02 7.80
C PHE A 54 12.63 19.18 6.90
N ASP A 55 13.44 19.50 5.86
CA ASP A 55 13.25 20.70 5.02
C ASP A 55 12.73 20.40 3.61
N GLN A 56 12.48 19.12 3.27
CA GLN A 56 12.05 18.74 1.91
C GLN A 56 10.56 18.97 1.71
N ASP A 57 10.16 19.59 0.59
CA ASP A 57 8.76 19.79 0.20
C ASP A 57 8.18 18.62 -0.59
N GLY A 58 8.90 17.53 -0.67
CA GLY A 58 8.45 16.30 -1.31
C GLY A 58 9.55 15.27 -1.48
N ILE A 59 9.13 14.06 -1.76
CA ILE A 59 10.01 12.91 -2.03
C ILE A 59 9.63 12.23 -3.33
N LYS A 60 10.58 11.50 -3.92
CA LYS A 60 10.34 10.61 -5.05
C LYS A 60 10.40 9.17 -4.55
N VAL A 61 9.38 8.39 -4.89
CA VAL A 61 9.23 7.01 -4.45
C VAL A 61 9.03 6.13 -5.69
N PRO A 62 9.68 4.95 -5.79
CA PRO A 62 9.41 4.02 -6.88
C PRO A 62 7.94 3.61 -6.90
N ARG A 63 7.37 3.49 -8.09
CA ARG A 63 6.00 2.96 -8.25
C ARG A 63 5.94 1.46 -7.99
N HIS A 64 7.07 0.76 -8.13
CA HIS A 64 7.18 -0.66 -7.86
C HIS A 64 8.59 -0.98 -7.35
N PRO A 65 8.76 -1.86 -6.33
CA PRO A 65 10.07 -2.15 -5.76
C PRO A 65 11.02 -2.85 -6.73
N ASN A 66 10.51 -3.71 -7.60
CA ASN A 66 11.30 -4.55 -8.51
C ASN A 66 11.18 -4.16 -10.00
N ASN A 67 10.19 -3.35 -10.38
CA ASN A 67 9.98 -2.95 -11.78
C ASN A 67 10.21 -1.45 -11.96
N GLN A 68 11.44 -1.09 -12.31
CA GLN A 68 11.83 0.31 -12.56
C GLN A 68 11.15 0.93 -13.79
N ASN A 69 10.61 0.12 -14.72
CA ASN A 69 9.92 0.62 -15.90
C ASN A 69 8.61 1.36 -15.55
N LEU A 70 8.02 1.08 -14.40
CA LEU A 70 6.86 1.82 -13.90
C LEU A 70 7.22 3.22 -13.40
N GLY A 71 8.51 3.54 -13.32
CA GLY A 71 9.01 4.85 -12.95
C GLY A 71 8.84 5.19 -11.48
N VAL A 72 8.77 6.49 -11.21
CA VAL A 72 8.64 7.05 -9.85
C VAL A 72 7.39 7.91 -9.73
N ARG A 73 6.88 8.03 -8.52
CA ARG A 73 5.84 8.99 -8.13
C ARG A 73 6.43 10.07 -7.24
N LYS A 74 5.95 11.28 -7.35
CA LYS A 74 6.32 12.39 -6.48
C LYS A 74 5.23 12.57 -5.43
N ILE A 75 5.61 12.53 -4.16
CA ILE A 75 4.73 12.83 -3.03
C ILE A 75 5.07 14.24 -2.56
N ASN A 76 4.12 15.15 -2.62
CA ASN A 76 4.29 16.52 -2.11
C ASN A 76 4.12 16.54 -0.59
N LEU A 77 4.90 17.37 0.08
CA LEU A 77 4.95 17.48 1.54
C LEU A 77 4.99 18.96 1.99
N THR A 78 4.40 19.85 1.20
CA THR A 78 4.41 21.29 1.48
C THR A 78 3.69 21.61 2.79
N SER A 79 2.56 20.95 3.05
CA SER A 79 1.80 21.10 4.31
C SER A 79 2.48 20.47 5.52
N LYS A 80 3.52 19.65 5.32
CA LYS A 80 4.13 18.82 6.37
C LYS A 80 3.12 17.96 7.14
N THR A 81 2.02 17.60 6.50
CA THR A 81 0.94 16.84 7.12
C THR A 81 0.74 15.52 6.39
N ILE A 82 0.63 14.45 7.15
CA ILE A 82 0.42 13.09 6.63
C ILE A 82 -0.72 12.37 7.38
N TYR A 83 -1.18 11.29 6.78
CA TYR A 83 -2.10 10.33 7.40
C TYR A 83 -1.43 8.98 7.55
N ILE A 84 -1.63 8.35 8.70
CA ILE A 84 -1.30 6.93 8.98
C ILE A 84 -2.55 6.20 9.45
N GLU A 85 -2.54 4.86 9.45
CA GLU A 85 -3.65 4.09 10.03
C GLU A 85 -3.66 4.23 11.55
N ARG A 86 -4.85 4.23 12.17
CA ARG A 86 -5.01 4.36 13.64
C ARG A 86 -4.26 3.27 14.40
N ASP A 87 -4.25 2.04 13.91
CA ASP A 87 -3.53 0.93 14.53
C ASP A 87 -2.01 1.15 14.58
N ASP A 88 -1.47 1.97 13.67
CA ASP A 88 -0.05 2.33 13.66
C ASP A 88 0.25 3.51 14.58
N PHE A 89 -0.74 4.32 14.95
CA PHE A 89 -0.59 5.47 15.83
C PHE A 89 -0.27 5.09 17.30
N GLU A 90 -0.49 3.83 17.68
CA GLU A 90 -0.15 3.34 19.03
C GLU A 90 1.37 3.24 19.28
N PHE A 91 2.19 3.34 18.24
CA PHE A 91 3.65 3.20 18.32
C PHE A 91 4.33 4.57 18.37
N SER A 92 5.15 4.80 19.39
CA SER A 92 5.94 6.03 19.53
C SER A 92 7.14 6.13 18.59
N GLN A 93 7.52 5.03 17.93
CA GLN A 93 8.64 4.99 16.99
C GLN A 93 8.24 4.21 15.75
N LEU A 94 8.25 4.90 14.59
CA LEU A 94 7.81 4.36 13.32
C LEU A 94 8.87 4.59 12.26
N ARG A 95 8.83 3.74 11.22
CA ARG A 95 9.46 4.02 9.94
C ARG A 95 8.37 4.26 8.89
N LEU A 96 8.30 5.49 8.40
CA LEU A 96 7.47 5.79 7.23
C LEU A 96 8.12 5.16 5.99
N LYS A 97 7.39 4.26 5.33
CA LYS A 97 7.90 3.50 4.17
C LYS A 97 8.47 4.45 3.11
N GLU A 98 9.65 4.12 2.57
CA GLU A 98 10.39 4.91 1.56
C GLU A 98 10.80 6.33 2.00
N PHE A 99 10.59 6.70 3.26
CA PHE A 99 10.93 8.03 3.75
C PHE A 99 12.01 8.02 4.83
N GLY A 100 11.75 7.41 5.98
CA GLY A 100 12.70 7.40 7.09
C GLY A 100 12.07 7.07 8.43
N ASP A 101 12.88 7.18 9.47
CA ASP A 101 12.50 6.92 10.85
C ASP A 101 11.96 8.19 11.51
N PHE A 102 10.88 8.01 12.28
CA PHE A 102 10.19 9.08 13.00
C PHE A 102 9.92 8.69 14.44
N GLU A 103 9.91 9.67 15.31
CA GLU A 103 9.39 9.59 16.68
C GLU A 103 8.04 10.30 16.74
N ILE A 104 7.05 9.62 17.32
CA ILE A 104 5.69 10.12 17.43
C ILE A 104 5.43 10.53 18.87
N ASN A 105 5.04 11.78 19.03
CA ASN A 105 4.57 12.32 20.31
C ASN A 105 3.29 13.11 20.05
N ASP A 106 2.18 12.65 20.60
CA ASP A 106 0.87 13.13 20.23
C ASP A 106 0.69 13.08 18.69
N ASN A 107 0.21 14.15 18.08
CA ASN A 107 0.04 14.25 16.63
C ASN A 107 1.26 14.84 15.90
N ILE A 108 2.45 14.80 16.51
CA ILE A 108 3.70 15.29 15.93
C ILE A 108 4.61 14.12 15.59
N ALA A 109 5.04 14.07 14.34
CA ALA A 109 6.01 13.10 13.83
C ALA A 109 7.36 13.81 13.61
N THR A 110 8.32 13.58 14.49
CA THR A 110 9.66 14.18 14.43
C THR A 110 10.58 13.27 13.60
N PHE A 111 11.14 13.81 12.53
CA PHE A 111 12.10 13.09 11.69
C PHE A 111 13.40 12.80 12.43
N VAL A 112 13.89 11.56 12.34
CA VAL A 112 15.13 11.12 12.98
C VAL A 112 16.23 10.89 11.94
N THR A 113 15.98 10.01 10.98
CA THR A 113 16.99 9.66 9.96
C THR A 113 16.36 8.97 8.75
N LYS A 114 17.03 9.08 7.60
CA LYS A 114 16.69 8.27 6.40
C LYS A 114 17.24 6.86 6.48
N GLU A 115 18.37 6.68 7.14
CA GLU A 115 19.02 5.38 7.26
C GLU A 115 18.23 4.47 8.19
N ARG A 116 18.25 3.18 7.88
CA ARG A 116 17.60 2.17 8.73
C ARG A 116 18.55 1.77 9.84
N THR A 117 18.33 2.33 11.03
CA THR A 117 19.21 2.12 12.19
C THR A 117 18.74 1.03 13.15
N ASP A 118 17.43 0.75 13.15
CA ASP A 118 16.82 -0.22 14.07
C ASP A 118 15.63 -0.96 13.43
N LYS A 119 14.96 -1.81 14.22
CA LYS A 119 13.79 -2.60 13.79
C LYS A 119 12.46 -1.88 14.07
N ARG A 120 12.34 -0.64 13.67
CA ARG A 120 11.06 0.08 13.78
C ARG A 120 9.97 -0.55 12.92
N ARG A 121 8.73 -0.42 13.37
CA ARG A 121 7.57 -0.80 12.58
C ARG A 121 7.50 0.06 11.31
N ILE A 122 7.52 -0.60 10.16
CA ILE A 122 7.34 0.06 8.87
C ILE A 122 5.85 0.29 8.67
N VAL A 123 5.45 1.54 8.47
CA VAL A 123 4.07 1.93 8.25
C VAL A 123 3.87 2.59 6.90
N HIS A 124 2.68 2.38 6.34
CA HIS A 124 2.22 3.07 5.14
C HIS A 124 1.60 4.40 5.53
N TRP A 125 1.71 5.36 4.66
CA TRP A 125 1.27 6.71 4.91
C TRP A 125 0.84 7.38 3.62
N ALA A 126 0.05 8.44 3.73
CA ALA A 126 -0.32 9.29 2.60
C ALA A 126 -0.13 10.77 2.99
N SER A 127 0.40 11.57 2.08
CA SER A 127 0.52 13.01 2.29
C SER A 127 -0.83 13.70 2.12
N LYS A 128 -1.15 14.67 2.97
CA LYS A 128 -2.32 15.53 2.84
C LYS A 128 -2.35 16.28 1.50
N ASP A 129 -1.18 16.67 1.00
CA ASP A 129 -1.04 17.41 -0.26
C ASP A 129 -1.21 16.51 -1.51
N SER A 130 -1.17 15.19 -1.33
CA SER A 130 -1.16 14.21 -2.42
C SER A 130 -2.10 13.04 -2.13
N CYS A 131 -3.23 13.27 -1.44
CA CYS A 131 -4.26 12.26 -1.22
C CYS A 131 -5.67 12.85 -1.36
N SER A 132 -6.64 11.96 -1.49
CA SER A 132 -8.06 12.29 -1.52
C SER A 132 -8.86 11.28 -0.69
N ASP A 133 -10.10 11.65 -0.35
CA ASP A 133 -11.05 10.71 0.23
C ASP A 133 -11.43 9.64 -0.80
N ALA A 134 -11.48 8.39 -0.33
CA ALA A 134 -11.83 7.27 -1.17
C ALA A 134 -12.57 6.19 -0.39
N LYS A 135 -13.35 5.41 -1.13
CA LYS A 135 -14.08 4.26 -0.62
C LYS A 135 -13.55 2.99 -1.28
N LEU A 136 -12.92 2.14 -0.49
CA LEU A 136 -12.52 0.81 -0.92
C LEU A 136 -13.73 -0.13 -0.85
N VAL A 137 -14.06 -0.75 -1.98
CA VAL A 137 -15.10 -1.77 -2.05
C VAL A 137 -14.46 -3.12 -2.30
N ALA A 138 -14.82 -4.11 -1.51
CA ALA A 138 -14.30 -5.47 -1.62
C ALA A 138 -15.43 -6.50 -1.46
N VAL A 139 -15.18 -7.71 -1.94
CA VAL A 139 -16.04 -8.86 -1.67
C VAL A 139 -15.38 -9.73 -0.61
N SER A 140 -16.06 -9.94 0.51
CA SER A 140 -15.66 -10.87 1.56
C SER A 140 -16.80 -11.81 1.85
N ASP A 141 -16.55 -13.11 1.80
CA ASP A 141 -17.56 -14.18 2.03
C ASP A 141 -18.83 -14.01 1.19
N GLY A 142 -18.66 -13.61 -0.08
CA GLY A 142 -19.75 -13.39 -1.02
C GLY A 142 -20.59 -12.12 -0.76
N LYS A 143 -20.18 -11.26 0.17
CA LYS A 143 -20.84 -9.99 0.48
C LYS A 143 -19.97 -8.81 0.09
N LEU A 144 -20.60 -7.75 -0.43
CA LEU A 144 -19.93 -6.49 -0.64
C LEU A 144 -19.68 -5.81 0.71
N THR A 145 -18.42 -5.47 0.94
CA THR A 145 -17.98 -4.66 2.09
C THR A 145 -17.36 -3.37 1.57
N SER A 146 -17.39 -2.33 2.37
CA SER A 146 -16.71 -1.09 2.00
C SER A 146 -16.07 -0.43 3.21
N VAL A 147 -14.92 0.20 2.97
CA VAL A 147 -14.17 0.94 3.98
C VAL A 147 -13.83 2.31 3.40
N GLU A 148 -14.08 3.36 4.17
CA GLU A 148 -13.67 4.72 3.83
C GLU A 148 -12.24 4.99 4.33
N GLY A 149 -11.52 5.86 3.62
CA GLY A 149 -10.15 6.18 3.95
C GLY A 149 -9.56 7.25 3.04
N LYS A 150 -8.24 7.41 3.12
CA LYS A 150 -7.46 8.30 2.25
C LYS A 150 -6.67 7.46 1.25
N ILE A 151 -6.76 7.81 -0.03
CA ILE A 151 -5.96 7.18 -1.09
C ILE A 151 -4.92 8.17 -1.61
N GLU A 152 -3.71 7.68 -1.82
CA GLU A 152 -2.66 8.45 -2.48
C GLU A 152 -3.10 8.85 -3.89
N ALA A 153 -2.93 10.14 -4.24
CA ALA A 153 -3.24 10.64 -5.58
C ALA A 153 -2.37 9.96 -6.64
N ASN A 154 -2.97 9.62 -7.75
CA ASN A 154 -2.32 8.93 -8.85
C ASN A 154 -2.85 9.42 -10.20
N ASP A 155 -2.13 9.08 -11.26
CA ASP A 155 -2.42 9.42 -12.65
C ASP A 155 -2.86 8.18 -13.47
N PHE A 156 -3.33 7.12 -12.81
CA PHE A 156 -3.75 5.90 -13.48
C PHE A 156 -5.11 6.06 -14.13
N THR A 157 -5.29 5.41 -15.27
CA THR A 157 -6.61 5.31 -15.90
C THR A 157 -7.50 4.32 -15.17
N ASN A 158 -8.81 4.52 -15.24
CA ASN A 158 -9.76 3.58 -14.66
C ASN A 158 -9.53 2.16 -15.21
N GLY A 159 -9.57 1.19 -14.30
CA GLY A 159 -9.31 -0.21 -14.63
C GLY A 159 -7.84 -0.62 -14.61
N THR A 160 -6.92 0.30 -14.29
CA THR A 160 -5.51 -0.07 -14.06
C THR A 160 -5.39 -0.91 -12.80
N PRO A 161 -4.84 -2.13 -12.88
CA PRO A 161 -4.56 -2.91 -11.68
C PRO A 161 -3.51 -2.19 -10.83
N VAL A 162 -3.79 -2.06 -9.54
CA VAL A 162 -2.87 -1.47 -8.55
C VAL A 162 -2.73 -2.39 -7.35
N GLN A 163 -1.62 -2.31 -6.65
CA GLN A 163 -1.51 -2.88 -5.32
C GLN A 163 -1.74 -1.79 -4.28
N LEU A 164 -2.82 -1.92 -3.53
CA LEU A 164 -3.03 -1.18 -2.29
C LEU A 164 -2.18 -1.85 -1.21
N GLU A 165 -1.17 -1.14 -0.75
CA GLU A 165 -0.20 -1.68 0.21
C GLU A 165 -0.90 -2.15 1.49
N ARG A 166 -0.51 -3.31 2.04
CA ARG A 166 -1.12 -4.04 3.18
C ARG A 166 -2.54 -4.57 2.93
N ILE A 167 -3.20 -4.22 1.83
CA ILE A 167 -4.59 -4.60 1.58
C ILE A 167 -4.66 -5.68 0.51
N GLY A 168 -4.07 -5.43 -0.66
CA GLY A 168 -4.10 -6.36 -1.78
C GLY A 168 -4.17 -5.67 -3.13
N TYR A 169 -4.64 -6.40 -4.13
CA TYR A 169 -4.75 -5.90 -5.51
C TYR A 169 -6.18 -5.47 -5.80
N GLY A 170 -6.31 -4.35 -6.51
CA GLY A 170 -7.58 -3.77 -6.93
C GLY A 170 -7.49 -3.06 -8.28
N ILE A 171 -8.57 -2.49 -8.71
CA ILE A 171 -8.69 -1.64 -9.91
C ILE A 171 -9.48 -0.38 -9.57
#